data_01c46b08df9d136077ae8b4dddcfcdfc
#
_entry.id   01c46b08df9d136077ae8b4dddcfcdfc
#
_cell.length_a   1.000
_cell.length_b   1.000
_cell.length_c   1.000
_cell.angle_alpha   90.00
_cell.angle_beta   90.00
_cell.angle_gamma   90.00
#
_symmetry.space_group_name_H-M   'P 1'
#
loop_
_entity.id
_entity.type
_entity.pdbx_description
1 polymer ?
#
loop_
_entity_poly.entity_id
_entity_poly.type
_entity_poly.pdbx_seq_one_letter_code
_entity_poly.pdbx_strand_id
1 'polypeptide(L)'
;MKQTKKRRLWLAAVVFWLVVWQGAAMAIGQEVFLVSPLQAFGTLVQLLPQAEFWQRVAFSAGHILLGFVLGGGCSVLLAVAAERWLWVDAMLAQVMQLVKATPVASFIILALVWVSGKSLSILISFLMVLPVLYGAVRTGLESADPQLLEMARVFRLPLGRRVKAIWLPAVLPAFRQGCSVALGICWKSGVAAEVIGLPDGSIGDALYRAKITLSTGELFAWTFVIIVLSAAFEKLFLALLDKAVARVLGEEAV
;
A
#
# COMPACT_ATOMS: atom_id res chain seq x y z
N MET A 1 3.27 -5.44 32.75
CA MET A 1 3.25 -6.91 32.65
C MET A 1 2.53 -7.46 31.40
N LYS A 2 1.36 -6.96 30.98
CA LYS A 2 0.63 -7.48 29.79
C LYS A 2 1.39 -7.32 28.46
N GLN A 3 2.08 -6.20 28.22
CA GLN A 3 2.81 -5.95 26.95
C GLN A 3 4.03 -6.88 26.77
N THR A 4 4.78 -7.15 27.82
CA THR A 4 5.96 -8.04 27.78
C THR A 4 5.54 -9.49 27.49
N LYS A 5 4.40 -9.94 28.04
CA LYS A 5 3.84 -11.26 27.78
C LYS A 5 3.35 -11.39 26.33
N LYS A 6 2.71 -10.33 25.78
CA LYS A 6 2.24 -10.29 24.39
C LYS A 6 3.43 -10.33 23.40
N ARG A 7 4.53 -9.61 23.70
CA ARG A 7 5.74 -9.64 22.87
C ARG A 7 6.43 -11.00 22.89
N ARG A 8 6.50 -11.68 24.05
CA ARG A 8 7.07 -13.04 24.16
C ARG A 8 6.23 -14.06 23.39
N LEU A 9 4.90 -13.99 23.46
CA LEU A 9 4.02 -14.88 22.71
C LEU A 9 4.14 -14.63 21.19
N TRP A 10 4.27 -13.38 20.76
CA TRP A 10 4.51 -13.06 19.36
C TRP A 10 5.85 -13.62 18.86
N LEU A 11 6.92 -13.44 19.61
CA LEU A 11 8.24 -14.00 19.26
C LEU A 11 8.18 -15.55 19.21
N ALA A 12 7.54 -16.17 20.18
CA ALA A 12 7.36 -17.63 20.19
C ALA A 12 6.59 -18.12 18.95
N ALA A 13 5.54 -17.39 18.53
CA ALA A 13 4.80 -17.71 17.31
C ALA A 13 5.66 -17.57 16.04
N VAL A 14 6.49 -16.53 15.95
CA VAL A 14 7.42 -16.36 14.82
C VAL A 14 8.43 -17.51 14.77
N VAL A 15 9.05 -17.83 15.91
CA VAL A 15 10.02 -18.95 16.01
C VAL A 15 9.33 -20.28 15.64
N PHE A 16 8.13 -20.52 16.14
CA PHE A 16 7.36 -21.72 15.82
C PHE A 16 7.16 -21.88 14.30
N TRP A 17 6.71 -20.82 13.61
CA TRP A 17 6.50 -20.87 12.17
C TRP A 17 7.80 -21.01 11.37
N LEU A 18 8.90 -20.42 11.82
CA LEU A 18 10.22 -20.61 11.21
C LEU A 18 10.70 -22.05 11.36
N VAL A 19 10.47 -22.68 12.51
CA VAL A 19 10.81 -24.10 12.74
C VAL A 19 9.95 -25.01 11.87
N VAL A 20 8.64 -24.72 11.76
CA VAL A 20 7.75 -25.46 10.86
C VAL A 20 8.19 -25.36 9.41
N TRP A 21 8.53 -24.15 8.96
CA TRP A 21 9.05 -23.94 7.59
C TRP A 21 10.38 -24.66 7.38
N GLN A 22 11.32 -24.57 8.31
CA GLN A 22 12.60 -25.28 8.24
C GLN A 22 12.38 -26.80 8.17
N GLY A 23 11.50 -27.35 9.01
CA GLY A 23 11.16 -28.78 9.01
C GLY A 23 10.52 -29.23 7.70
N ALA A 24 9.62 -28.42 7.12
CA ALA A 24 9.01 -28.71 5.83
C ALA A 24 10.06 -28.71 4.69
N ALA A 25 10.98 -27.73 4.70
CA ALA A 25 12.06 -27.67 3.70
C ALA A 25 12.99 -28.88 3.78
N MET A 26 13.33 -29.33 4.99
CA MET A 26 14.13 -30.54 5.21
C MET A 26 13.39 -31.82 4.79
N ALA A 27 12.08 -31.90 5.03
CA ALA A 27 11.27 -33.05 4.65
C ALA A 27 11.12 -33.21 3.13
N ILE A 28 11.03 -32.08 2.40
CA ILE A 28 10.98 -32.06 0.93
C ILE A 28 12.35 -32.41 0.34
N GLY A 29 13.43 -31.95 0.96
CA GLY A 29 14.82 -32.26 0.57
C GLY A 29 15.26 -31.72 -0.80
N GLN A 30 14.44 -30.92 -1.45
CA GLN A 30 14.72 -30.34 -2.77
C GLN A 30 14.58 -28.82 -2.74
N GLU A 31 15.68 -28.11 -2.85
CA GLU A 31 15.76 -26.64 -2.77
C GLU A 31 14.96 -25.92 -3.87
N VAL A 32 14.79 -26.58 -5.02
CA VAL A 32 14.00 -26.05 -6.14
C VAL A 32 12.51 -25.89 -5.76
N PHE A 33 11.97 -26.75 -4.92
CA PHE A 33 10.57 -26.68 -4.49
C PHE A 33 10.36 -25.80 -3.26
N LEU A 34 11.23 -25.96 -2.25
CA LEU A 34 11.11 -25.18 -1.02
C LEU A 34 12.48 -24.95 -0.39
N VAL A 35 12.90 -23.70 -0.43
CA VAL A 35 14.14 -23.25 0.23
C VAL A 35 13.92 -23.08 1.72
N SER A 36 14.92 -23.42 2.52
CA SER A 36 14.90 -23.21 3.96
C SER A 36 15.01 -21.72 4.31
N PRO A 37 14.47 -21.29 5.47
CA PRO A 37 14.64 -19.91 5.96
C PRO A 37 16.09 -19.45 6.00
N LEU A 38 17.01 -20.35 6.39
CA LEU A 38 18.44 -20.04 6.48
C LEU A 38 19.04 -19.75 5.10
N GLN A 39 18.69 -20.55 4.09
CA GLN A 39 19.17 -20.35 2.72
C GLN A 39 18.57 -19.08 2.10
N ALA A 40 17.26 -18.84 2.27
CA ALA A 40 16.63 -17.60 1.81
C ALA A 40 17.28 -16.35 2.41
N PHE A 41 17.60 -16.40 3.71
CA PHE A 41 18.31 -15.32 4.39
C PHE A 41 19.76 -15.19 3.92
N GLY A 42 20.47 -16.32 3.69
CA GLY A 42 21.82 -16.33 3.13
C GLY A 42 21.86 -15.68 1.74
N THR A 43 20.90 -16.01 0.87
CA THR A 43 20.78 -15.38 -0.46
C THR A 43 20.51 -13.88 -0.34
N LEU A 44 19.64 -13.46 0.58
CA LEU A 44 19.39 -12.04 0.83
C LEU A 44 20.67 -11.29 1.23
N VAL A 45 21.46 -11.87 2.15
CA VAL A 45 22.73 -11.26 2.60
C VAL A 45 23.75 -11.14 1.43
N GLN A 46 23.72 -12.06 0.48
CA GLN A 46 24.56 -11.98 -0.74
C GLN A 46 24.08 -10.92 -1.72
N LEU A 47 22.79 -10.62 -1.78
CA LEU A 47 22.22 -9.58 -2.63
C LEU A 47 22.44 -8.16 -2.10
N LEU A 48 22.39 -7.98 -0.77
CA LEU A 48 22.47 -6.66 -0.11
C LEU A 48 23.68 -5.79 -0.51
N PRO A 49 24.92 -6.32 -0.70
CA PRO A 49 26.08 -5.51 -1.09
C PRO A 49 26.08 -5.12 -2.57
N GLN A 50 25.19 -5.68 -3.40
CA GLN A 50 25.13 -5.42 -4.83
C GLN A 50 24.44 -4.08 -5.11
N ALA A 51 25.07 -3.20 -5.89
CA ALA A 51 24.49 -1.92 -6.29
C ALA A 51 23.18 -2.11 -7.08
N GLU A 52 23.10 -3.15 -7.89
CA GLU A 52 21.91 -3.50 -8.67
C GLU A 52 20.70 -3.79 -7.78
N PHE A 53 20.90 -4.43 -6.62
CA PHE A 53 19.83 -4.68 -5.65
C PHE A 53 19.14 -3.37 -5.24
N TRP A 54 19.90 -2.34 -4.88
CA TRP A 54 19.36 -1.05 -4.45
C TRP A 54 18.74 -0.25 -5.59
N GLN A 55 19.27 -0.37 -6.81
CA GLN A 55 18.68 0.23 -7.99
C GLN A 55 17.29 -0.35 -8.26
N ARG A 56 17.13 -1.69 -8.19
CA ARG A 56 15.85 -2.37 -8.34
C ARG A 56 14.85 -1.97 -7.26
N VAL A 57 15.31 -1.89 -6.01
CA VAL A 57 14.49 -1.41 -4.88
C VAL A 57 14.02 0.03 -5.11
N ALA A 58 14.93 0.93 -5.49
CA ALA A 58 14.61 2.33 -5.73
C ALA A 58 13.65 2.50 -6.91
N PHE A 59 13.85 1.75 -8.00
CA PHE A 59 12.96 1.76 -9.16
C PHE A 59 11.52 1.39 -8.76
N SER A 60 11.33 0.20 -8.19
CA SER A 60 9.99 -0.29 -7.81
C SER A 60 9.34 0.58 -6.76
N ALA A 61 10.09 0.97 -5.71
CA ALA A 61 9.58 1.85 -4.67
C ALA A 61 9.13 3.20 -5.24
N GLY A 62 9.93 3.83 -6.11
CA GLY A 62 9.59 5.10 -6.74
C GLY A 62 8.31 5.03 -7.57
N HIS A 63 8.16 3.99 -8.39
CA HIS A 63 7.00 3.83 -9.27
C HIS A 63 5.72 3.51 -8.46
N ILE A 64 5.81 2.59 -7.51
CA ILE A 64 4.66 2.20 -6.67
C ILE A 64 4.20 3.38 -5.81
N LEU A 65 5.14 4.11 -5.19
CA LEU A 65 4.81 5.28 -4.38
C LEU A 65 4.25 6.44 -5.21
N LEU A 66 4.76 6.65 -6.43
CA LEU A 66 4.17 7.63 -7.33
C LEU A 66 2.72 7.30 -7.64
N GLY A 67 2.42 6.02 -7.95
CA GLY A 67 1.06 5.55 -8.14
C GLY A 67 0.17 5.76 -6.90
N PHE A 68 0.70 5.50 -5.70
CA PHE A 68 0.01 5.74 -4.43
C PHE A 68 -0.31 7.22 -4.22
N VAL A 69 0.65 8.11 -4.42
CA VAL A 69 0.46 9.56 -4.23
C VAL A 69 -0.54 10.12 -5.24
N LEU A 70 -0.41 9.74 -6.51
CA LEU A 70 -1.36 10.16 -7.55
C LEU A 70 -2.78 9.62 -7.28
N GLY A 71 -2.90 8.35 -6.91
CA GLY A 71 -4.17 7.72 -6.56
C GLY A 71 -4.80 8.35 -5.33
N GLY A 72 -4.01 8.62 -4.30
CA GLY A 72 -4.46 9.28 -3.08
C GLY A 72 -4.93 10.71 -3.32
N GLY A 73 -4.14 11.51 -4.03
CA GLY A 73 -4.52 12.88 -4.39
C GLY A 73 -5.80 12.93 -5.22
N CYS A 74 -5.89 12.08 -6.25
CA CYS A 74 -7.09 11.96 -7.08
C CYS A 74 -8.31 11.52 -6.25
N SER A 75 -8.15 10.56 -5.34
CA SER A 75 -9.21 10.08 -4.45
C SER A 75 -9.80 11.20 -3.59
N VAL A 76 -8.95 12.03 -2.99
CA VAL A 76 -9.41 13.16 -2.17
C VAL A 76 -10.19 14.16 -3.02
N LEU A 77 -9.67 14.53 -4.20
CA LEU A 77 -10.34 15.47 -5.11
C LEU A 77 -11.71 14.93 -5.57
N LEU A 78 -11.76 13.67 -5.97
CA LEU A 78 -13.01 13.02 -6.41
C LEU A 78 -14.01 12.88 -5.28
N ALA A 79 -13.58 12.54 -4.06
CA ALA A 79 -14.47 12.43 -2.90
C ALA A 79 -15.07 13.78 -2.50
N VAL A 80 -14.28 14.86 -2.54
CA VAL A 80 -14.79 16.22 -2.30
C VAL A 80 -15.76 16.66 -3.42
N ALA A 81 -15.48 16.32 -4.67
CA ALA A 81 -16.39 16.59 -5.78
C ALA A 81 -17.72 15.83 -5.65
N ALA A 82 -17.66 14.55 -5.26
CA ALA A 82 -18.84 13.72 -5.01
C ALA A 82 -19.70 14.26 -3.85
N GLU A 83 -19.06 14.79 -2.79
CA GLU A 83 -19.78 15.44 -1.69
C GLU A 83 -20.53 16.70 -2.14
N ARG A 84 -19.98 17.42 -3.12
CA ARG A 84 -20.57 18.66 -3.61
C ARG A 84 -21.68 18.44 -4.63
N TRP A 85 -21.60 17.40 -5.46
CA TRP A 85 -22.51 17.15 -6.59
C TRP A 85 -23.00 15.71 -6.60
N LEU A 86 -24.27 15.51 -6.32
CA LEU A 86 -24.93 14.21 -6.28
C LEU A 86 -24.76 13.37 -7.56
N TRP A 87 -24.78 14.02 -8.73
CA TRP A 87 -24.58 13.32 -10.01
C TRP A 87 -23.14 12.79 -10.16
N VAL A 88 -22.14 13.51 -9.62
CA VAL A 88 -20.74 13.05 -9.60
C VAL A 88 -20.63 11.82 -8.70
N ASP A 89 -21.26 11.85 -7.52
CA ASP A 89 -21.29 10.72 -6.60
C ASP A 89 -21.88 9.47 -7.26
N ALA A 90 -23.04 9.60 -7.90
CA ALA A 90 -23.69 8.48 -8.59
C ALA A 90 -22.84 7.89 -9.72
N MET A 91 -22.16 8.71 -10.50
CA MET A 91 -21.26 8.26 -11.57
C MET A 91 -19.99 7.60 -11.02
N LEU A 92 -19.35 8.23 -10.02
CA LEU A 92 -18.11 7.70 -9.43
C LEU A 92 -18.33 6.41 -8.67
N ALA A 93 -19.48 6.24 -7.99
CA ALA A 93 -19.82 5.01 -7.29
C ALA A 93 -19.75 3.78 -8.22
N GLN A 94 -20.28 3.90 -9.44
CA GLN A 94 -20.22 2.85 -10.46
C GLN A 94 -18.77 2.52 -10.87
N VAL A 95 -17.98 3.56 -11.16
CA VAL A 95 -16.57 3.39 -11.55
C VAL A 95 -15.76 2.74 -10.43
N MET A 96 -15.92 3.22 -9.19
CA MET A 96 -15.22 2.66 -8.03
C MET A 96 -15.60 1.21 -7.77
N GLN A 97 -16.85 0.84 -7.98
CA GLN A 97 -17.32 -0.53 -7.86
C GLN A 97 -16.74 -1.42 -8.96
N LEU A 98 -16.68 -0.93 -10.20
CA LEU A 98 -16.08 -1.66 -11.33
C LEU A 98 -14.60 -1.96 -11.04
N VAL A 99 -13.83 -0.95 -10.60
CA VAL A 99 -12.41 -1.13 -10.26
C VAL A 99 -12.22 -2.14 -9.13
N LYS A 100 -13.05 -2.09 -8.07
CA LYS A 100 -13.00 -3.05 -6.96
C LYS A 100 -13.35 -4.49 -7.38
N ALA A 101 -14.28 -4.65 -8.31
CA ALA A 101 -14.76 -5.97 -8.75
C ALA A 101 -13.82 -6.65 -9.75
N THR A 102 -13.02 -5.87 -10.48
CA THR A 102 -12.17 -6.41 -11.54
C THR A 102 -10.89 -7.04 -10.96
N PRO A 103 -10.55 -8.28 -11.34
CA PRO A 103 -9.30 -8.90 -10.92
C PRO A 103 -8.08 -8.08 -11.36
N VAL A 104 -7.12 -7.87 -10.45
CA VAL A 104 -5.92 -7.06 -10.72
C VAL A 104 -5.15 -7.57 -11.93
N ALA A 105 -4.99 -8.89 -12.08
CA ALA A 105 -4.30 -9.49 -13.22
C ALA A 105 -4.95 -9.12 -14.57
N SER A 106 -6.29 -9.06 -14.63
CA SER A 106 -7.01 -8.64 -15.84
C SER A 106 -6.73 -7.19 -16.18
N PHE A 107 -6.68 -6.29 -15.18
CA PHE A 107 -6.30 -4.90 -15.39
C PHE A 107 -4.86 -4.77 -15.91
N ILE A 108 -3.92 -5.55 -15.36
CA ILE A 108 -2.52 -5.52 -15.78
C ILE A 108 -2.41 -5.89 -17.27
N ILE A 109 -3.03 -7.02 -17.67
CA ILE A 109 -2.98 -7.49 -19.05
C ILE A 109 -3.64 -6.48 -20.01
N LEU A 110 -4.80 -5.92 -19.61
CA LEU A 110 -5.48 -4.92 -20.41
C LEU A 110 -4.65 -3.65 -20.55
N ALA A 111 -4.03 -3.17 -19.47
CA ALA A 111 -3.22 -1.96 -19.47
C ALA A 111 -1.96 -2.08 -20.33
N LEU A 112 -1.39 -3.29 -20.48
CA LEU A 112 -0.22 -3.53 -21.34
C LEU A 112 -0.47 -3.21 -22.82
N VAL A 113 -1.74 -3.15 -23.25
CA VAL A 113 -2.09 -2.76 -24.63
C VAL A 113 -1.75 -1.29 -24.89
N TRP A 114 -1.85 -0.43 -23.87
CA TRP A 114 -1.69 1.03 -24.02
C TRP A 114 -0.51 1.61 -23.26
N VAL A 115 -0.04 0.92 -22.23
CA VAL A 115 0.99 1.44 -21.32
C VAL A 115 2.22 0.55 -21.38
N SER A 116 3.40 1.18 -21.45
CA SER A 116 4.67 0.45 -21.41
C SER A 116 4.87 -0.26 -20.07
N GLY A 117 5.58 -1.38 -20.07
CA GLY A 117 5.91 -2.12 -18.84
C GLY A 117 6.52 -1.26 -17.74
N LYS A 118 7.31 -0.22 -18.09
CA LYS A 118 7.94 0.70 -17.13
C LYS A 118 6.93 1.52 -16.32
N SER A 119 5.84 1.97 -16.92
CA SER A 119 4.83 2.79 -16.25
C SER A 119 3.65 1.99 -15.70
N LEU A 120 3.65 0.68 -15.93
CA LEU A 120 2.54 -0.18 -15.57
C LEU A 120 2.31 -0.25 -14.06
N SER A 121 3.39 -0.36 -13.27
CA SER A 121 3.28 -0.39 -11.81
C SER A 121 2.72 0.92 -11.23
N ILE A 122 2.99 2.07 -11.86
CA ILE A 122 2.40 3.36 -11.48
C ILE A 122 0.88 3.31 -11.69
N LEU A 123 0.45 2.92 -12.89
CA LEU A 123 -0.98 2.88 -13.24
C LEU A 123 -1.76 1.89 -12.38
N ILE A 124 -1.23 0.69 -12.17
CA ILE A 124 -1.91 -0.34 -11.38
C ILE A 124 -1.97 0.05 -9.90
N SER A 125 -0.88 0.59 -9.34
CA SER A 125 -0.89 1.13 -7.98
C SER A 125 -1.90 2.26 -7.82
N PHE A 126 -1.96 3.20 -8.77
CA PHE A 126 -2.96 4.27 -8.83
C PHE A 126 -4.39 3.70 -8.81
N LEU A 127 -4.70 2.78 -9.72
CA LEU A 127 -6.05 2.19 -9.83
C LEU A 127 -6.48 1.45 -8.56
N MET A 128 -5.55 0.75 -7.90
CA MET A 128 -5.87 -0.01 -6.68
C MET A 128 -6.05 0.89 -5.46
N VAL A 129 -5.30 1.98 -5.37
CA VAL A 129 -5.39 2.97 -4.28
C VAL A 129 -6.66 3.81 -4.39
N LEU A 130 -7.03 4.18 -5.61
CA LEU A 130 -8.11 5.11 -5.91
C LEU A 130 -9.43 4.78 -5.18
N PRO A 131 -10.04 3.59 -5.33
CA PRO A 131 -11.32 3.29 -4.69
C PRO A 131 -11.22 3.11 -3.17
N VAL A 132 -10.05 2.73 -2.65
CA VAL A 132 -9.84 2.53 -1.21
C VAL A 132 -9.84 3.89 -0.50
N LEU A 133 -9.03 4.83 -0.99
CA LEU A 133 -8.93 6.15 -0.38
C LEU A 133 -10.15 7.02 -0.69
N TYR A 134 -10.77 6.89 -1.87
CA TYR A 134 -12.05 7.54 -2.18
C TYR A 134 -13.11 7.14 -1.13
N GLY A 135 -13.27 5.84 -0.88
CA GLY A 135 -14.22 5.35 0.12
C GLY A 135 -13.90 5.83 1.54
N ALA A 136 -12.62 5.83 1.92
CA ALA A 136 -12.18 6.31 3.23
C ALA A 136 -12.48 7.81 3.44
N VAL A 137 -12.22 8.65 2.43
CA VAL A 137 -12.54 10.08 2.49
C VAL A 137 -14.04 10.30 2.53
N ARG A 138 -14.82 9.59 1.69
CA ARG A 138 -16.29 9.68 1.70
C ARG A 138 -16.87 9.32 3.07
N THR A 139 -16.48 8.18 3.64
CA THR A 139 -16.90 7.77 4.97
C THR A 139 -16.56 8.83 6.03
N GLY A 140 -15.38 9.43 5.93
CA GLY A 140 -14.97 10.50 6.83
C GLY A 140 -15.79 11.78 6.68
N LEU A 141 -16.12 12.20 5.45
CA LEU A 141 -16.96 13.36 5.19
C LEU A 141 -18.39 13.15 5.72
N GLU A 142 -18.95 11.96 5.53
CA GLU A 142 -20.28 11.57 6.03
C GLU A 142 -20.35 11.47 7.55
N SER A 143 -19.21 11.24 8.24
CA SER A 143 -19.13 11.17 9.70
C SER A 143 -19.07 12.55 10.39
N ALA A 144 -19.00 13.64 9.63
CA ALA A 144 -18.98 14.99 10.20
C ALA A 144 -20.30 15.31 10.90
N ASP A 145 -20.21 15.84 12.12
CA ASP A 145 -21.38 16.17 12.93
C ASP A 145 -22.26 17.26 12.26
N PRO A 146 -23.53 16.95 11.92
CA PRO A 146 -24.46 17.90 11.32
C PRO A 146 -24.66 19.16 12.17
N GLN A 147 -24.65 19.05 13.50
CA GLN A 147 -24.84 20.20 14.41
C GLN A 147 -23.67 21.19 14.29
N LEU A 148 -22.44 20.66 14.21
CA LEU A 148 -21.26 21.50 13.98
C LEU A 148 -21.30 22.18 12.62
N LEU A 149 -21.81 21.51 11.58
CA LEU A 149 -21.97 22.08 10.24
C LEU A 149 -23.04 23.18 10.21
N GLU A 150 -24.16 23.00 10.94
CA GLU A 150 -25.19 24.03 11.10
C GLU A 150 -24.65 25.23 11.86
N MET A 151 -23.98 25.02 12.99
CA MET A 151 -23.31 26.07 13.77
C MET A 151 -22.35 26.88 12.89
N ALA A 152 -21.50 26.18 12.11
CA ALA A 152 -20.56 26.81 11.21
C ALA A 152 -21.24 27.64 10.10
N ARG A 153 -22.46 27.27 9.71
CA ARG A 153 -23.29 28.01 8.74
C ARG A 153 -23.89 29.26 9.37
N VAL A 154 -24.47 29.12 10.58
CA VAL A 154 -25.06 30.24 11.35
C VAL A 154 -23.99 31.30 11.64
N PHE A 155 -22.82 30.91 12.12
CA PHE A 155 -21.71 31.83 12.43
C PHE A 155 -20.92 32.26 11.18
N ARG A 156 -21.33 31.86 9.98
CA ARG A 156 -20.69 32.19 8.70
C ARG A 156 -19.17 31.92 8.69
N LEU A 157 -18.76 30.81 9.28
CA LEU A 157 -17.34 30.44 9.33
C LEU A 157 -16.77 30.32 7.91
N PRO A 158 -15.58 30.89 7.63
CA PRO A 158 -14.93 30.77 6.33
C PRO A 158 -14.57 29.30 6.03
N LEU A 159 -14.57 28.92 4.76
CA LEU A 159 -14.33 27.55 4.32
C LEU A 159 -13.07 26.92 4.92
N GLY A 160 -11.96 27.65 4.99
CA GLY A 160 -10.72 27.15 5.57
C GLY A 160 -10.86 26.75 7.05
N ARG A 161 -11.63 27.51 7.84
CA ARG A 161 -11.91 27.16 9.24
C ARG A 161 -12.82 25.95 9.35
N ARG A 162 -13.84 25.82 8.48
CA ARG A 162 -14.71 24.64 8.45
C ARG A 162 -13.90 23.37 8.11
N VAL A 163 -13.04 23.45 7.10
CA VAL A 163 -12.15 22.33 6.74
C VAL A 163 -11.28 21.93 7.91
N LYS A 164 -10.61 22.91 8.55
CA LYS A 164 -9.66 22.62 9.63
C LYS A 164 -10.35 22.13 10.92
N ALA A 165 -11.49 22.71 11.28
CA ALA A 165 -12.13 22.46 12.58
C ALA A 165 -13.17 21.33 12.56
N ILE A 166 -13.77 21.02 11.40
CA ILE A 166 -14.86 20.04 11.33
C ILE A 166 -14.49 18.88 10.40
N TRP A 167 -14.21 19.16 9.12
CA TRP A 167 -14.04 18.08 8.15
C TRP A 167 -12.71 17.33 8.30
N LEU A 168 -11.60 18.02 8.54
CA LEU A 168 -10.31 17.37 8.68
C LEU A 168 -10.26 16.41 9.88
N PRO A 169 -10.73 16.78 11.10
CA PRO A 169 -10.81 15.84 12.21
C PRO A 169 -11.75 14.66 11.95
N ALA A 170 -12.86 14.88 11.23
CA ALA A 170 -13.81 13.81 10.90
C ALA A 170 -13.25 12.82 9.88
N VAL A 171 -12.57 13.32 8.84
CA VAL A 171 -12.00 12.49 7.76
C VAL A 171 -10.76 11.73 8.19
N LEU A 172 -9.95 12.32 9.05
CA LEU A 172 -8.61 11.83 9.36
C LEU A 172 -8.54 10.38 9.85
N PRO A 173 -9.38 9.90 10.79
CA PRO A 173 -9.31 8.53 11.27
C PRO A 173 -9.56 7.51 10.16
N ALA A 174 -10.59 7.73 9.35
CA ALA A 174 -10.93 6.87 8.21
C ALA A 174 -9.85 6.93 7.12
N PHE A 175 -9.34 8.13 6.81
CA PHE A 175 -8.27 8.32 5.84
C PHE A 175 -6.98 7.63 6.25
N ARG A 176 -6.57 7.78 7.52
CA ARG A 176 -5.40 7.10 8.07
C ARG A 176 -5.49 5.58 7.95
N GLN A 177 -6.64 5.02 8.30
CA GLN A 177 -6.88 3.58 8.13
C GLN A 177 -6.91 3.18 6.66
N GLY A 178 -7.54 3.98 5.81
CA GLY A 178 -7.53 3.80 4.36
C GLY A 178 -6.12 3.80 3.77
N CYS A 179 -5.24 4.68 4.22
CA CYS A 179 -3.83 4.72 3.80
C CYS A 179 -3.08 3.43 4.17
N SER A 180 -3.26 2.89 5.39
CA SER A 180 -2.65 1.63 5.79
C SER A 180 -3.05 0.48 4.86
N VAL A 181 -4.35 0.35 4.58
CA VAL A 181 -4.88 -0.67 3.65
C VAL A 181 -4.38 -0.44 2.23
N ALA A 182 -4.46 0.81 1.74
CA ALA A 182 -4.07 1.17 0.38
C ALA A 182 -2.58 0.94 0.12
N LEU A 183 -1.69 1.24 1.09
CA LEU A 183 -0.25 0.96 0.98
C LEU A 183 0.02 -0.53 0.83
N GLY A 184 -0.63 -1.38 1.63
CA GLY A 184 -0.48 -2.83 1.50
C GLY A 184 -0.96 -3.37 0.14
N ILE A 185 -2.06 -2.83 -0.38
CA ILE A 185 -2.61 -3.23 -1.69
C ILE A 185 -1.72 -2.72 -2.83
N CYS A 186 -1.26 -1.46 -2.80
CA CYS A 186 -0.47 -0.90 -3.90
C CYS A 186 0.88 -1.61 -4.06
N TRP A 187 1.54 -2.03 -2.97
CA TRP A 187 2.77 -2.82 -3.06
C TRP A 187 2.53 -4.17 -3.72
N LYS A 188 1.49 -4.90 -3.30
CA LYS A 188 1.15 -6.20 -3.88
C LYS A 188 0.82 -6.08 -5.36
N SER A 189 -0.03 -5.13 -5.72
CA SER A 189 -0.48 -4.95 -7.10
C SER A 189 0.60 -4.33 -8.01
N GLY A 190 1.40 -3.40 -7.48
CA GLY A 190 2.49 -2.79 -8.22
C GLY A 190 3.59 -3.78 -8.57
N VAL A 191 4.02 -4.61 -7.61
CA VAL A 191 4.98 -5.69 -7.89
C VAL A 191 4.38 -6.74 -8.83
N ALA A 192 3.09 -7.09 -8.69
CA ALA A 192 2.43 -8.00 -9.64
C ALA A 192 2.42 -7.42 -11.07
N ALA A 193 2.23 -6.11 -11.21
CA ALA A 193 2.32 -5.42 -12.49
C ALA A 193 3.74 -5.47 -13.08
N GLU A 194 4.77 -5.34 -12.24
CA GLU A 194 6.16 -5.48 -12.68
C GLU A 194 6.52 -6.92 -13.10
N VAL A 195 6.00 -7.93 -12.39
CA VAL A 195 6.23 -9.35 -12.75
C VAL A 195 5.61 -9.70 -14.11
N ILE A 196 4.47 -9.08 -14.45
CA ILE A 196 3.79 -9.32 -15.74
C ILE A 196 4.32 -8.40 -16.83
N GLY A 197 4.60 -7.14 -16.51
CA GLY A 197 5.09 -6.13 -17.47
C GLY A 197 6.59 -6.16 -17.73
N LEU A 198 7.34 -6.86 -16.90
CA LEU A 198 8.79 -7.10 -17.00
C LEU A 198 9.62 -5.82 -17.29
N PRO A 199 9.46 -4.73 -16.55
CA PRO A 199 10.32 -3.58 -16.73
C PRO A 199 11.73 -3.88 -16.22
N ASP A 200 12.72 -3.75 -17.09
CA ASP A 200 14.12 -3.97 -16.72
C ASP A 200 14.51 -3.16 -15.48
N GLY A 201 15.21 -3.79 -14.56
CA GLY A 201 15.70 -3.16 -13.35
C GLY A 201 14.67 -3.00 -12.24
N SER A 202 13.52 -3.68 -12.30
CA SER A 202 12.52 -3.73 -11.24
C SER A 202 12.69 -4.94 -10.32
N ILE A 203 12.02 -4.90 -9.15
CA ILE A 203 11.89 -6.08 -8.27
C ILE A 203 11.09 -7.18 -8.98
N GLY A 204 10.04 -6.81 -9.73
CA GLY A 204 9.23 -7.78 -10.49
C GLY A 204 10.03 -8.51 -11.56
N ASP A 205 10.94 -7.83 -12.28
CA ASP A 205 11.87 -8.44 -13.22
C ASP A 205 12.82 -9.43 -12.51
N ALA A 206 13.35 -9.05 -11.33
CA ALA A 206 14.19 -9.94 -10.53
C ALA A 206 13.44 -11.21 -10.09
N LEU A 207 12.21 -11.08 -9.63
CA LEU A 207 11.35 -12.23 -9.30
C LEU A 207 11.10 -13.14 -10.50
N TYR A 208 10.81 -12.53 -11.66
CA TYR A 208 10.57 -13.30 -12.88
C TYR A 208 11.83 -14.05 -13.32
N ARG A 209 13.00 -13.39 -13.32
CA ARG A 209 14.29 -14.02 -13.63
C ARG A 209 14.60 -15.18 -12.68
N ALA A 210 14.46 -14.97 -11.38
CA ALA A 210 14.63 -16.01 -10.36
C ALA A 210 13.70 -17.22 -10.60
N LYS A 211 12.47 -16.97 -11.08
CA LYS A 211 11.52 -18.02 -11.45
C LYS A 211 12.01 -18.85 -12.65
N ILE A 212 12.44 -18.21 -13.74
CA ILE A 212 12.86 -18.93 -14.96
C ILE A 212 14.18 -19.65 -14.78
N THR A 213 15.07 -19.16 -13.90
CA THR A 213 16.33 -19.83 -13.54
C THR A 213 16.18 -20.85 -12.43
N LEU A 214 14.97 -21.04 -11.90
CA LEU A 214 14.67 -21.94 -10.76
C LEU A 214 15.47 -21.60 -9.49
N SER A 215 15.91 -20.34 -9.35
CA SER A 215 16.60 -19.82 -8.18
C SER A 215 15.61 -19.51 -7.06
N THR A 216 15.08 -20.56 -6.41
CA THR A 216 14.05 -20.43 -5.38
C THR A 216 14.54 -19.60 -4.19
N GLY A 217 15.84 -19.64 -3.86
CA GLY A 217 16.46 -18.78 -2.85
C GLY A 217 16.28 -17.30 -3.13
N GLU A 218 16.48 -16.86 -4.39
CA GLU A 218 16.25 -15.47 -4.78
C GLU A 218 14.77 -15.09 -4.76
N LEU A 219 13.88 -15.99 -5.18
CA LEU A 219 12.43 -15.77 -5.10
C LEU A 219 11.99 -15.44 -3.67
N PHE A 220 12.43 -16.24 -2.69
CA PHE A 220 12.12 -16.00 -1.29
C PHE A 220 12.81 -14.75 -0.75
N ALA A 221 14.06 -14.48 -1.12
CA ALA A 221 14.79 -13.28 -0.72
C ALA A 221 14.08 -12.01 -1.21
N TRP A 222 13.70 -11.92 -2.48
CA TRP A 222 12.96 -10.78 -3.02
C TRP A 222 11.55 -10.65 -2.43
N THR A 223 10.86 -11.76 -2.18
CA THR A 223 9.56 -11.75 -1.48
C THR A 223 9.70 -11.17 -0.09
N PHE A 224 10.74 -11.53 0.66
CA PHE A 224 11.03 -10.97 1.97
C PHE A 224 11.34 -9.46 1.89
N VAL A 225 12.12 -9.04 0.90
CA VAL A 225 12.39 -7.60 0.63
C VAL A 225 11.10 -6.83 0.43
N ILE A 226 10.18 -7.33 -0.39
CA ILE A 226 8.88 -6.69 -0.64
C ILE A 226 8.07 -6.54 0.66
N ILE A 227 8.01 -7.57 1.49
CA ILE A 227 7.29 -7.53 2.77
C ILE A 227 7.89 -6.46 3.70
N VAL A 228 9.22 -6.43 3.82
CA VAL A 228 9.92 -5.45 4.66
C VAL A 228 9.72 -4.03 4.14
N LEU A 229 9.88 -3.81 2.83
CA LEU A 229 9.67 -2.51 2.21
C LEU A 229 8.24 -2.02 2.39
N SER A 230 7.24 -2.87 2.10
CA SER A 230 5.82 -2.53 2.29
C SER A 230 5.55 -2.09 3.74
N ALA A 231 6.01 -2.86 4.73
CA ALA A 231 5.83 -2.55 6.14
C ALA A 231 6.60 -1.29 6.57
N ALA A 232 7.80 -1.07 6.04
CA ALA A 232 8.61 0.12 6.32
C ALA A 232 7.94 1.39 5.76
N PHE A 233 7.47 1.34 4.52
CA PHE A 233 6.77 2.45 3.89
C PHE A 233 5.44 2.77 4.57
N GLU A 234 4.67 1.75 4.96
CA GLU A 234 3.45 1.96 5.73
C GLU A 234 3.72 2.72 7.03
N LYS A 235 4.67 2.24 7.83
CA LYS A 235 5.04 2.89 9.10
C LYS A 235 5.57 4.31 8.89
N LEU A 236 6.44 4.50 7.89
CA LEU A 236 7.02 5.80 7.60
C LEU A 236 5.94 6.79 7.15
N PHE A 237 5.08 6.38 6.22
CA PHE A 237 4.00 7.22 5.70
C PHE A 237 3.01 7.63 6.80
N LEU A 238 2.55 6.66 7.61
CA LEU A 238 1.63 6.95 8.72
C LEU A 238 2.26 7.87 9.77
N ALA A 239 3.54 7.67 10.10
CA ALA A 239 4.25 8.56 11.02
C ALA A 239 4.40 9.99 10.44
N LEU A 240 4.63 10.13 9.13
CA LEU A 240 4.67 11.43 8.47
C LEU A 240 3.29 12.09 8.42
N LEU A 241 2.25 11.31 8.15
CA LEU A 241 0.86 11.78 8.16
C LEU A 241 0.48 12.29 9.55
N ASP A 242 0.73 11.50 10.61
CA ASP A 242 0.44 11.86 11.98
C ASP A 242 1.16 13.16 12.39
N LYS A 243 2.44 13.33 12.01
CA LYS A 243 3.20 14.58 12.23
C LYS A 243 2.64 15.77 11.46
N ALA A 244 2.23 15.56 10.20
CA ALA A 244 1.65 16.63 9.38
C ALA A 244 0.33 17.12 9.99
N VAL A 245 -0.49 16.18 10.45
CA VAL A 245 -1.77 16.46 11.11
C VAL A 245 -1.58 17.21 12.42
N ALA A 246 -0.69 16.75 13.30
CA ALA A 246 -0.37 17.41 14.56
C ALA A 246 0.04 18.89 14.35
N ARG A 247 0.80 19.18 13.28
CA ARG A 247 1.15 20.57 12.92
C ARG A 247 -0.03 21.40 12.45
N VAL A 248 -0.98 20.79 11.74
CA VAL A 248 -2.14 21.51 11.16
C VAL A 248 -3.22 21.74 12.21
N LEU A 249 -3.50 20.75 13.04
CA LEU A 249 -4.57 20.81 14.07
C LEU A 249 -4.10 21.44 15.38
N GLY A 250 -2.80 21.48 15.69
CA GLY A 250 -2.23 21.80 16.98
C GLY A 250 -2.03 20.54 17.83
N GLU A 251 -1.09 20.58 18.77
CA GLU A 251 -0.69 19.40 19.59
C GLU A 251 -1.81 18.78 20.46
N GLU A 252 -2.97 19.43 20.57
CA GLU A 252 -4.08 19.00 21.45
C GLU A 252 -5.05 17.97 20.82
N ALA A 253 -4.82 17.55 19.56
CA ALA A 253 -5.79 16.74 18.79
C ALA A 253 -5.31 15.34 18.41
N VAL A 254 -4.27 14.80 19.08
CA VAL A 254 -3.75 13.43 18.84
C VAL A 254 -3.94 12.54 20.05
#